data_7bb407eb56dd752d9c38c3f8be5a26c1
#
_entry.id   7bb407eb56dd752d9c38c3f8be5a26c1
#
_cell.length_a   1.000
_cell.length_b   1.000
_cell.length_c   1.000
_cell.angle_alpha   90.00
_cell.angle_beta   90.00
_cell.angle_gamma   90.00
#
_symmetry.space_group_name_H-M   'P 1'
#
loop_
_entity.id
_entity.type
_entity.pdbx_description
1 polymer ?
#
loop_
_entity_poly.entity_id
_entity_poly.type
_entity_poly.pdbx_seq_one_letter_code
_entity_poly.pdbx_strand_id
1 'polypeptide(L)'
;SFGYGLFTGALGLHYGLEKIGATVVPASSGNTQKQVMLLKDFGVTALVSTPSYALYMSEVAKEMGVSNDELKLRLGLFGSEGCTPEMRMQVEKGFGLFATDNYGMSELMGPGVSGECEHRCGLHINEDHFLAEVIDAQTGDVLREGESGELVVTTLTKEGIPMLRYRTKDITRLHYEPCACGRTFARMEKTTGRTDDMLKIRGVNVFPSQIESVLISLENIGPHYQLIVRREGYMDTL
;
A
#
# COMPACT_ATOMS: atom_id res chain seq x y z
N SER A 1 -2.98 -11.16 8.17
CA SER A 1 -3.57 -10.17 9.10
C SER A 1 -4.50 -9.19 8.41
N PHE A 2 -5.32 -9.67 7.48
CA PHE A 2 -6.42 -8.93 6.86
C PHE A 2 -7.77 -9.47 7.27
N GLY A 3 -8.79 -8.61 7.34
CA GLY A 3 -10.17 -9.03 7.61
C GLY A 3 -10.72 -9.91 6.50
N TYR A 4 -11.18 -11.11 6.85
CA TYR A 4 -11.94 -11.97 5.94
C TYR A 4 -13.43 -11.57 5.99
N GLY A 5 -14.17 -11.84 4.94
CA GLY A 5 -15.58 -11.48 4.80
C GLY A 5 -15.83 -10.67 3.54
N LEU A 6 -16.52 -9.54 3.65
CA LEU A 6 -16.82 -8.67 2.49
C LEU A 6 -15.66 -7.77 2.04
N PHE A 7 -14.52 -7.86 2.69
CA PHE A 7 -13.31 -7.15 2.31
C PHE A 7 -12.49 -7.95 1.29
N THR A 8 -12.24 -7.40 0.12
CA THR A 8 -11.58 -8.10 -0.99
C THR A 8 -10.08 -8.33 -0.79
N GLY A 9 -9.44 -7.56 0.09
CA GLY A 9 -7.99 -7.58 0.30
C GLY A 9 -7.42 -8.89 0.82
N ALA A 10 -8.23 -9.69 1.54
CA ALA A 10 -7.75 -10.93 2.13
C ALA A 10 -7.74 -12.10 1.14
N LEU A 11 -8.88 -12.36 0.48
CA LEU A 11 -9.06 -13.59 -0.30
C LEU A 11 -8.16 -13.67 -1.53
N GLY A 12 -7.95 -12.55 -2.23
CA GLY A 12 -7.05 -12.52 -3.40
C GLY A 12 -5.62 -12.92 -3.04
N LEU A 13 -5.08 -12.36 -1.95
CA LEU A 13 -3.75 -12.71 -1.45
C LEU A 13 -3.70 -14.13 -0.91
N HIS A 14 -4.74 -14.57 -0.19
CA HIS A 14 -4.85 -15.94 0.33
C HIS A 14 -4.70 -16.97 -0.79
N TYR A 15 -5.58 -16.91 -1.78
CA TYR A 15 -5.54 -17.88 -2.90
C TYR A 15 -4.29 -17.73 -3.78
N GLY A 16 -3.79 -16.52 -3.94
CA GLY A 16 -2.52 -16.29 -4.66
C GLY A 16 -1.35 -16.97 -3.96
N LEU A 17 -1.26 -16.86 -2.63
CA LEU A 17 -0.22 -17.50 -1.84
C LEU A 17 -0.36 -19.03 -1.84
N GLU A 18 -1.56 -19.57 -1.73
CA GLU A 18 -1.79 -21.03 -1.87
C GLU A 18 -1.39 -21.53 -3.25
N LYS A 19 -1.69 -20.77 -4.30
CA LYS A 19 -1.35 -21.14 -5.68
C LYS A 19 0.15 -21.25 -5.92
N ILE A 20 0.97 -20.51 -5.23
CA ILE A 20 2.44 -20.62 -5.26
C ILE A 20 2.98 -21.66 -4.26
N GLY A 21 2.12 -22.40 -3.58
CA GLY A 21 2.49 -23.47 -2.65
C GLY A 21 2.78 -23.03 -1.22
N ALA A 22 2.42 -21.79 -0.84
CA ALA A 22 2.57 -21.34 0.54
C ALA A 22 1.42 -21.85 1.42
N THR A 23 1.74 -22.17 2.67
CA THR A 23 0.72 -22.43 3.70
C THR A 23 0.22 -21.10 4.24
N VAL A 24 -1.07 -20.85 4.13
CA VAL A 24 -1.69 -19.60 4.60
C VAL A 24 -2.30 -19.80 5.99
N VAL A 25 -1.96 -18.92 6.93
CA VAL A 25 -2.59 -18.84 8.25
C VAL A 25 -3.58 -17.69 8.23
N PRO A 26 -4.90 -17.94 8.16
CA PRO A 26 -5.92 -16.90 8.06
C PRO A 26 -6.21 -16.28 9.45
N ALA A 27 -5.25 -15.50 9.96
CA ALA A 27 -5.35 -14.90 11.30
C ALA A 27 -6.48 -13.88 11.41
N SER A 28 -6.90 -13.28 10.29
CA SER A 28 -7.91 -12.22 10.23
C SER A 28 -7.45 -10.92 10.93
N SER A 29 -8.38 -10.08 11.31
CA SER A 29 -8.11 -8.83 12.03
C SER A 29 -8.41 -8.96 13.52
N GLY A 30 -7.84 -8.08 14.34
CA GLY A 30 -8.04 -8.06 15.80
C GLY A 30 -7.20 -9.09 16.56
N ASN A 31 -7.28 -9.04 17.88
CA ASN A 31 -6.51 -9.87 18.81
C ASN A 31 -5.00 -9.93 18.47
N THR A 32 -4.34 -8.79 18.51
CA THR A 32 -2.96 -8.63 18.06
C THR A 32 -1.97 -9.52 18.80
N GLN A 33 -2.18 -9.73 20.12
CA GLN A 33 -1.35 -10.65 20.91
C GLN A 33 -1.43 -12.08 20.38
N LYS A 34 -2.61 -12.57 20.04
CA LYS A 34 -2.79 -13.89 19.40
C LYS A 34 -2.07 -13.95 18.05
N GLN A 35 -2.12 -12.88 17.26
CA GLN A 35 -1.40 -12.85 15.98
C GLN A 35 0.11 -12.93 16.17
N VAL A 36 0.67 -12.22 17.15
CA VAL A 36 2.10 -12.34 17.50
C VAL A 36 2.46 -13.77 17.93
N MET A 37 1.62 -14.42 18.74
CA MET A 37 1.81 -15.83 19.08
C MET A 37 1.81 -16.73 17.84
N LEU A 38 0.87 -16.52 16.90
CA LEU A 38 0.82 -17.29 15.64
C LEU A 38 2.08 -17.10 14.79
N LEU A 39 2.63 -15.87 14.72
CA LEU A 39 3.90 -15.61 14.03
C LEU A 39 5.04 -16.46 14.60
N LYS A 40 5.12 -16.55 15.92
CA LYS A 40 6.15 -17.31 16.63
C LYS A 40 5.91 -18.83 16.50
N ASP A 41 4.74 -19.31 16.91
CA ASP A 41 4.46 -20.74 17.07
C ASP A 41 4.46 -21.48 15.72
N PHE A 42 3.97 -20.86 14.66
CA PHE A 42 4.01 -21.45 13.32
C PHE A 42 5.30 -21.14 12.55
N GLY A 43 6.21 -20.33 13.11
CA GLY A 43 7.42 -19.94 12.42
C GLY A 43 7.13 -19.25 11.08
N VAL A 44 6.19 -18.32 11.09
CA VAL A 44 5.71 -17.61 9.89
C VAL A 44 6.87 -16.88 9.22
N THR A 45 6.99 -17.03 7.90
CA THR A 45 8.08 -16.44 7.11
C THR A 45 7.68 -15.18 6.36
N ALA A 46 6.38 -14.98 6.11
CA ALA A 46 5.85 -13.80 5.43
C ALA A 46 4.62 -13.24 6.17
N LEU A 47 4.60 -11.93 6.38
CA LEU A 47 3.48 -11.21 6.96
C LEU A 47 2.76 -10.41 5.88
N VAL A 48 1.44 -10.59 5.78
CA VAL A 48 0.56 -9.80 4.92
C VAL A 48 -0.32 -8.92 5.79
N SER A 49 -0.20 -7.60 5.65
CA SER A 49 -0.88 -6.64 6.52
C SER A 49 -0.96 -5.25 5.88
N THR A 50 -1.68 -4.31 6.51
CA THR A 50 -1.43 -2.90 6.27
C THR A 50 -0.14 -2.48 6.99
N PRO A 51 0.60 -1.48 6.48
CA PRO A 51 1.83 -1.01 7.13
C PRO A 51 1.61 -0.54 8.57
N SER A 52 0.57 0.25 8.81
CA SER A 52 0.25 0.76 10.15
C SER A 52 -0.04 -0.35 11.16
N TYR A 53 -0.79 -1.37 10.73
CA TYR A 53 -1.10 -2.50 11.61
C TYR A 53 0.14 -3.39 11.87
N ALA A 54 1.02 -3.54 10.89
CA ALA A 54 2.29 -4.23 11.08
C ALA A 54 3.18 -3.49 12.09
N LEU A 55 3.22 -2.16 12.03
CA LEU A 55 3.95 -1.35 13.01
C LEU A 55 3.39 -1.56 14.42
N TYR A 56 2.07 -1.44 14.59
CA TYR A 56 1.41 -1.70 15.86
C TYR A 56 1.67 -3.12 16.37
N MET A 57 1.61 -4.11 15.49
CA MET A 57 1.91 -5.50 15.85
C MET A 57 3.35 -5.68 16.33
N SER A 58 4.32 -4.91 15.77
CA SER A 58 5.70 -4.94 16.21
C SER A 58 5.89 -4.36 17.62
N GLU A 59 5.11 -3.32 17.96
CA GLU A 59 5.09 -2.76 19.31
C GLU A 59 4.53 -3.77 20.33
N VAL A 60 3.39 -4.40 19.99
CA VAL A 60 2.79 -5.45 20.83
C VAL A 60 3.75 -6.64 21.01
N ALA A 61 4.49 -7.03 19.96
CA ALA A 61 5.50 -8.08 20.08
C ALA A 61 6.57 -7.73 21.12
N LYS A 62 7.06 -6.49 21.13
CA LYS A 62 8.01 -5.99 22.15
C LYS A 62 7.41 -6.01 23.55
N GLU A 63 6.18 -5.56 23.71
CA GLU A 63 5.46 -5.58 25.00
C GLU A 63 5.31 -7.02 25.54
N MET A 64 5.10 -7.99 24.64
CA MET A 64 5.03 -9.41 24.97
C MET A 64 6.41 -10.04 25.24
N GLY A 65 7.51 -9.29 25.07
CA GLY A 65 8.87 -9.81 25.22
C GLY A 65 9.31 -10.72 24.07
N VAL A 66 8.64 -10.69 22.92
CA VAL A 66 9.01 -11.49 21.74
C VAL A 66 10.06 -10.73 20.94
N SER A 67 11.26 -11.30 20.85
CA SER A 67 12.37 -10.75 20.08
C SER A 67 12.32 -11.16 18.60
N ASN A 68 13.01 -10.41 17.73
CA ASN A 68 13.09 -10.76 16.30
C ASN A 68 13.78 -12.13 16.08
N ASP A 69 14.68 -12.54 16.95
CA ASP A 69 15.38 -13.84 16.86
C ASP A 69 14.44 -15.02 17.09
N GLU A 70 13.33 -14.81 17.77
CA GLU A 70 12.29 -15.82 17.98
C GLU A 70 11.31 -15.92 16.81
N LEU A 71 11.31 -14.93 15.90
CA LEU A 71 10.47 -14.89 14.71
C LEU A 71 11.26 -15.37 13.49
N LYS A 72 10.57 -15.99 12.53
CA LYS A 72 11.16 -16.42 11.26
C LYS A 72 10.72 -15.52 10.09
N LEU A 73 10.20 -14.33 10.39
CA LEU A 73 9.77 -13.39 9.39
C LEU A 73 10.94 -12.96 8.50
N ARG A 74 10.72 -12.96 7.20
CA ARG A 74 11.68 -12.51 6.18
C ARG A 74 11.09 -11.52 5.21
N LEU A 75 9.77 -11.57 5.01
CA LEU A 75 9.07 -10.79 3.99
C LEU A 75 7.80 -10.16 4.59
N GLY A 76 7.59 -8.89 4.28
CA GLY A 76 6.33 -8.18 4.49
C GLY A 76 5.71 -7.83 3.14
N LEU A 77 4.45 -8.23 2.94
CA LEU A 77 3.63 -7.84 1.80
C LEU A 77 2.59 -6.84 2.32
N PHE A 78 2.87 -5.56 2.14
CA PHE A 78 2.05 -4.49 2.69
C PHE A 78 1.24 -3.79 1.60
N GLY A 79 0.11 -3.19 1.97
CA GLY A 79 -0.74 -2.47 1.03
C GLY A 79 -2.03 -1.98 1.70
N SER A 80 -2.97 -1.53 0.89
CA SER A 80 -4.26 -0.92 1.28
C SER A 80 -4.16 0.50 1.83
N GLU A 81 -3.00 0.97 2.19
CA GLU A 81 -2.71 2.34 2.62
C GLU A 81 -1.29 2.74 2.17
N GLY A 82 -1.00 4.04 2.19
CA GLY A 82 0.34 4.52 1.88
C GLY A 82 1.38 3.99 2.87
N CYS A 83 2.54 3.61 2.38
CA CYS A 83 3.67 3.21 3.18
C CYS A 83 4.82 4.19 2.94
N THR A 84 4.99 5.16 3.86
CA THR A 84 6.10 6.11 3.77
C THR A 84 7.44 5.41 3.97
N PRO A 85 8.56 5.97 3.48
CA PRO A 85 9.88 5.41 3.72
C PRO A 85 10.19 5.22 5.22
N GLU A 86 9.75 6.16 6.06
CA GLU A 86 9.95 6.14 7.51
C GLU A 86 9.16 5.00 8.15
N MET A 87 7.88 4.85 7.81
CA MET A 87 7.04 3.74 8.27
C MET A 87 7.61 2.39 7.85
N ARG A 88 8.07 2.28 6.61
CA ARG A 88 8.75 1.07 6.10
C ARG A 88 9.96 0.71 6.95
N MET A 89 10.86 1.68 7.20
CA MET A 89 12.05 1.45 8.02
C MET A 89 11.68 1.01 9.44
N GLN A 90 10.65 1.59 10.03
CA GLN A 90 10.21 1.20 11.36
C GLN A 90 9.67 -0.23 11.41
N VAL A 91 8.87 -0.64 10.43
CA VAL A 91 8.35 -2.02 10.33
C VAL A 91 9.48 -3.01 10.08
N GLU A 92 10.41 -2.69 9.17
CA GLU A 92 11.57 -3.54 8.89
C GLU A 92 12.47 -3.72 10.13
N LYS A 93 12.72 -2.64 10.86
CA LYS A 93 13.47 -2.69 12.12
C LYS A 93 12.72 -3.45 13.20
N GLY A 94 11.39 -3.27 13.26
CA GLY A 94 10.53 -3.87 14.28
C GLY A 94 10.45 -5.39 14.18
N PHE A 95 10.47 -5.93 12.96
CA PHE A 95 10.30 -7.37 12.71
C PHE A 95 11.52 -8.07 12.08
N GLY A 96 12.54 -7.31 11.65
CA GLY A 96 13.69 -7.89 10.97
C GLY A 96 13.36 -8.46 9.59
N LEU A 97 12.37 -7.91 8.89
CA LEU A 97 11.91 -8.41 7.60
C LEU A 97 12.21 -7.41 6.47
N PHE A 98 12.10 -7.89 5.23
CA PHE A 98 12.12 -7.06 4.03
C PHE A 98 10.67 -6.67 3.66
N ALA A 99 10.35 -5.39 3.65
CA ALA A 99 9.01 -4.89 3.36
C ALA A 99 8.84 -4.56 1.87
N THR A 100 7.76 -5.06 1.24
CA THR A 100 7.34 -4.68 -0.11
C THR A 100 5.97 -4.02 -0.06
N ASP A 101 5.71 -3.16 -1.02
CA ASP A 101 4.46 -2.46 -1.19
C ASP A 101 3.64 -3.07 -2.32
N ASN A 102 2.33 -3.17 -2.13
CA ASN A 102 1.38 -3.70 -3.10
C ASN A 102 0.22 -2.72 -3.25
N TYR A 103 -0.11 -2.39 -4.48
CA TYR A 103 -1.24 -1.56 -4.82
C TYR A 103 -2.39 -2.40 -5.37
N GLY A 104 -3.60 -2.01 -5.02
CA GLY A 104 -4.82 -2.59 -5.52
C GLY A 104 -6.04 -1.88 -4.96
N MET A 105 -7.19 -2.21 -5.51
CA MET A 105 -8.48 -1.68 -5.06
C MET A 105 -9.61 -2.66 -5.41
N SER A 106 -10.67 -2.62 -4.62
CA SER A 106 -11.81 -3.54 -4.74
C SER A 106 -12.47 -3.48 -6.10
N GLU A 107 -12.55 -2.29 -6.68
CA GLU A 107 -13.17 -2.03 -7.99
C GLU A 107 -12.44 -2.73 -9.13
N LEU A 108 -11.14 -2.93 -9.00
CA LEU A 108 -10.34 -3.57 -10.05
C LEU A 108 -10.30 -5.10 -9.93
N MET A 109 -9.84 -5.66 -8.88
CA MET A 109 -9.85 -7.11 -8.56
C MET A 109 -9.37 -7.35 -7.12
N GLY A 110 -9.26 -6.32 -6.31
CA GLY A 110 -8.64 -6.37 -4.99
C GLY A 110 -7.13 -6.11 -5.03
N PRO A 111 -6.34 -6.74 -4.16
CA PRO A 111 -4.90 -6.58 -4.14
C PRO A 111 -4.23 -7.24 -5.36
N GLY A 112 -3.06 -6.73 -5.73
CA GLY A 112 -2.27 -7.31 -6.82
C GLY A 112 -2.52 -6.66 -8.19
N VAL A 113 -2.98 -5.41 -8.24
CA VAL A 113 -2.91 -4.61 -9.47
C VAL A 113 -1.44 -4.33 -9.81
N SER A 114 -0.65 -3.95 -8.81
CA SER A 114 0.80 -3.83 -8.93
C SER A 114 1.53 -4.16 -7.64
N GLY A 115 2.83 -4.47 -7.71
CA GLY A 115 3.64 -4.78 -6.55
C GLY A 115 5.13 -4.53 -6.74
N GLU A 116 5.81 -4.19 -5.65
CA GLU A 116 7.26 -4.02 -5.64
C GLU A 116 8.00 -5.35 -5.82
N CYS A 117 9.17 -5.27 -6.42
CA CYS A 117 10.19 -6.33 -6.39
C CYS A 117 11.27 -6.01 -5.35
N GLU A 118 12.30 -6.86 -5.30
CA GLU A 118 13.46 -6.71 -4.41
C GLU A 118 14.26 -5.42 -4.64
N HIS A 119 14.18 -4.83 -5.83
CA HIS A 119 14.88 -3.57 -6.15
C HIS A 119 14.11 -2.31 -5.71
N ARG A 120 12.82 -2.42 -5.40
CA ARG A 120 11.98 -1.30 -4.91
C ARG A 120 12.00 -0.05 -5.80
N CYS A 121 12.13 -0.25 -7.11
CA CYS A 121 12.18 0.83 -8.08
C CYS A 121 10.81 1.09 -8.75
N GLY A 122 9.75 1.11 -7.97
CA GLY A 122 8.35 1.20 -8.37
C GLY A 122 7.62 -0.14 -8.27
N LEU A 123 6.31 -0.10 -8.49
CA LEU A 123 5.43 -1.26 -8.42
C LEU A 123 5.16 -1.75 -9.84
N HIS A 124 5.53 -3.00 -10.14
CA HIS A 124 5.26 -3.64 -11.42
C HIS A 124 3.76 -3.88 -11.59
N ILE A 125 3.20 -3.37 -12.67
CA ILE A 125 1.80 -3.58 -13.03
C ILE A 125 1.65 -4.97 -13.64
N ASN A 126 0.64 -5.72 -13.22
CA ASN A 126 0.30 -7.01 -13.81
C ASN A 126 -0.42 -6.78 -15.16
N GLU A 127 0.35 -6.50 -16.22
CA GLU A 127 -0.14 -6.10 -17.54
C GLU A 127 -0.90 -7.20 -18.29
N ASP A 128 -0.81 -8.44 -17.87
CA ASP A 128 -1.67 -9.55 -18.32
C ASP A 128 -3.12 -9.42 -17.83
N HIS A 129 -3.35 -8.62 -16.78
CA HIS A 129 -4.66 -8.39 -16.19
C HIS A 129 -5.14 -6.94 -16.26
N PHE A 130 -4.21 -5.98 -16.40
CA PHE A 130 -4.50 -4.56 -16.32
C PHE A 130 -3.75 -3.75 -17.37
N LEU A 131 -4.46 -2.88 -18.07
CA LEU A 131 -3.87 -1.79 -18.84
C LEU A 131 -3.92 -0.52 -17.99
N ALA A 132 -2.77 0.06 -17.70
CA ALA A 132 -2.65 1.30 -16.94
C ALA A 132 -2.29 2.48 -17.83
N GLU A 133 -2.92 3.61 -17.56
CA GLU A 133 -2.67 4.91 -18.18
C GLU A 133 -2.51 5.95 -17.07
N VAL A 134 -1.75 6.99 -17.30
CA VAL A 134 -1.75 8.19 -16.45
C VAL A 134 -2.30 9.34 -17.26
N ILE A 135 -3.27 10.06 -16.72
CA ILE A 135 -3.95 11.15 -17.42
C ILE A 135 -3.85 12.47 -16.65
N ASP A 136 -3.98 13.57 -17.39
CA ASP A 136 -4.33 14.85 -16.79
C ASP A 136 -5.74 14.77 -16.21
N ALA A 137 -5.89 15.07 -14.92
CA ALA A 137 -7.18 14.91 -14.22
C ALA A 137 -8.28 15.87 -14.72
N GLN A 138 -7.89 16.99 -15.37
CA GLN A 138 -8.81 18.01 -15.87
C GLN A 138 -9.23 17.76 -17.31
N THR A 139 -8.25 17.50 -18.20
CA THR A 139 -8.51 17.31 -19.63
C THR A 139 -8.85 15.87 -20.00
N GLY A 140 -8.37 14.88 -19.23
CA GLY A 140 -8.49 13.46 -19.54
C GLY A 140 -7.49 12.96 -20.57
N ASP A 141 -6.57 13.80 -21.02
CA ASP A 141 -5.52 13.44 -21.97
C ASP A 141 -4.49 12.51 -21.32
N VAL A 142 -4.03 11.52 -22.08
CA VAL A 142 -2.96 10.61 -21.62
C VAL A 142 -1.63 11.36 -21.58
N LEU A 143 -0.97 11.28 -20.45
CA LEU A 143 0.33 11.90 -20.20
C LEU A 143 1.49 11.01 -20.69
N ARG A 144 2.65 11.63 -20.87
CA ARG A 144 3.86 10.92 -21.28
C ARG A 144 4.47 10.17 -20.10
N GLU A 145 5.34 9.22 -20.42
CA GLU A 145 6.16 8.53 -19.44
C GLU A 145 6.85 9.51 -18.47
N GLY A 146 6.78 9.22 -17.17
CA GLY A 146 7.38 10.02 -16.11
C GLY A 146 6.61 11.29 -15.72
N GLU A 147 5.56 11.66 -16.45
CA GLU A 147 4.67 12.76 -16.05
C GLU A 147 3.71 12.31 -14.95
N SER A 148 3.47 13.20 -13.98
CA SER A 148 2.59 12.92 -12.85
C SER A 148 1.14 13.23 -13.19
N GLY A 149 0.23 12.30 -12.94
CA GLY A 149 -1.20 12.48 -13.17
C GLY A 149 -2.05 11.43 -12.48
N GLU A 150 -3.32 11.41 -12.81
CA GLU A 150 -4.29 10.45 -12.26
C GLU A 150 -4.13 9.09 -12.94
N LEU A 151 -4.01 8.04 -12.15
CA LEU A 151 -3.98 6.66 -12.64
C LEU A 151 -5.36 6.26 -13.15
N VAL A 152 -5.36 5.71 -14.35
CA VAL A 152 -6.55 5.12 -15.00
C VAL A 152 -6.23 3.66 -15.30
N VAL A 153 -7.15 2.76 -14.98
CA VAL A 153 -6.94 1.32 -15.18
C VAL A 153 -8.11 0.71 -15.94
N THR A 154 -7.77 -0.08 -16.95
CA THR A 154 -8.70 -0.97 -17.65
C THR A 154 -8.43 -2.41 -17.24
N THR A 155 -9.46 -3.14 -16.79
CA THR A 155 -9.34 -4.57 -16.48
C THR A 155 -9.47 -5.40 -17.76
N LEU A 156 -8.52 -6.31 -18.00
CA LEU A 156 -8.46 -7.13 -19.20
C LEU A 156 -9.12 -8.51 -19.03
N THR A 157 -9.11 -9.03 -17.81
CA THR A 157 -9.56 -10.41 -17.52
C THR A 157 -10.72 -10.49 -16.53
N LYS A 158 -11.22 -9.35 -16.06
CA LYS A 158 -12.32 -9.29 -15.10
C LYS A 158 -13.66 -9.43 -15.84
N GLU A 159 -14.36 -10.53 -15.61
CA GLU A 159 -15.66 -10.83 -16.24
C GLU A 159 -16.82 -10.14 -15.52
N GLY A 160 -16.82 -10.17 -14.17
CA GLY A 160 -17.84 -9.49 -13.36
C GLY A 160 -17.54 -8.00 -13.22
N ILE A 161 -18.43 -7.14 -13.74
CA ILE A 161 -18.27 -5.68 -13.72
C ILE A 161 -16.89 -5.26 -14.29
N PRO A 162 -16.60 -5.51 -15.59
CA PRO A 162 -15.35 -5.07 -16.19
C PRO A 162 -15.23 -3.55 -16.14
N MET A 163 -14.05 -3.07 -15.77
CA MET A 163 -13.73 -1.64 -15.69
C MET A 163 -13.01 -1.21 -16.96
N LEU A 164 -13.57 -0.24 -17.67
CA LEU A 164 -12.97 0.38 -18.84
C LEU A 164 -12.54 1.79 -18.49
N ARG A 165 -11.24 2.07 -18.55
CA ARG A 165 -10.64 3.36 -18.22
C ARG A 165 -11.16 3.91 -16.88
N TYR A 166 -11.12 3.07 -15.85
CA TYR A 166 -11.56 3.45 -14.50
C TYR A 166 -10.60 4.47 -13.89
N ARG A 167 -11.12 5.64 -13.57
CA ARG A 167 -10.37 6.72 -12.91
C ARG A 167 -10.22 6.43 -11.43
N THR A 168 -9.02 6.08 -11.00
CA THR A 168 -8.76 5.66 -9.61
C THR A 168 -8.73 6.82 -8.63
N LYS A 169 -8.51 8.03 -9.12
CA LYS A 169 -8.20 9.24 -8.37
C LYS A 169 -6.80 9.26 -7.73
N ASP A 170 -6.06 8.18 -7.78
CA ASP A 170 -4.71 8.09 -7.24
C ASP A 170 -3.71 8.78 -8.19
N ILE A 171 -2.78 9.55 -7.63
CA ILE A 171 -1.75 10.28 -8.39
C ILE A 171 -0.48 9.44 -8.40
N THR A 172 0.04 9.17 -9.60
CA THR A 172 1.26 8.41 -9.82
C THR A 172 1.97 8.83 -11.11
N ARG A 173 3.03 8.11 -11.47
CA ARG A 173 3.75 8.15 -12.76
C ARG A 173 3.98 6.75 -13.25
N LEU A 174 4.07 6.58 -14.57
CA LEU A 174 4.44 5.30 -15.20
C LEU A 174 5.84 5.36 -15.80
N HIS A 175 6.55 4.24 -15.71
CA HIS A 175 7.86 4.00 -16.29
C HIS A 175 7.84 2.66 -17.04
N TYR A 176 8.36 2.65 -18.28
CA TYR A 176 8.35 1.47 -19.15
C TYR A 176 9.73 0.82 -19.32
N GLU A 177 10.76 1.42 -18.74
CA GLU A 177 12.11 0.87 -18.79
C GLU A 177 12.19 -0.48 -18.06
N PRO A 178 12.94 -1.47 -18.59
CA PRO A 178 13.12 -2.74 -17.91
C PRO A 178 13.70 -2.58 -16.51
N CYS A 179 13.19 -3.36 -15.57
CA CYS A 179 13.68 -3.37 -14.20
C CYS A 179 14.92 -4.28 -14.07
N ALA A 180 15.82 -3.93 -13.14
CA ALA A 180 16.98 -4.77 -12.80
C ALA A 180 16.60 -6.18 -12.30
N CYS A 181 15.35 -6.40 -11.84
CA CYS A 181 14.84 -7.73 -11.51
C CYS A 181 14.54 -8.61 -12.73
N GLY A 182 14.72 -8.10 -13.94
CA GLY A 182 14.47 -8.80 -15.21
C GLY A 182 13.03 -8.68 -15.74
N ARG A 183 12.10 -8.10 -15.01
CA ARG A 183 10.73 -7.86 -15.50
C ARG A 183 10.71 -6.69 -16.47
N THR A 184 9.88 -6.82 -17.51
CA THR A 184 9.64 -5.80 -18.55
C THR A 184 8.31 -5.09 -18.40
N PHE A 185 7.54 -5.44 -17.40
CA PHE A 185 6.24 -4.81 -17.10
C PHE A 185 6.41 -3.34 -16.74
N ALA A 186 5.46 -2.53 -17.16
CA ALA A 186 5.37 -1.14 -16.72
C ALA A 186 5.38 -1.06 -15.19
N ARG A 187 6.01 -0.01 -14.67
CA ARG A 187 6.07 0.25 -13.23
C ARG A 187 5.39 1.57 -12.94
N MET A 188 4.55 1.57 -11.93
CA MET A 188 4.03 2.80 -11.36
C MET A 188 4.88 3.22 -10.16
N GLU A 189 5.03 4.52 -9.96
CA GLU A 189 5.55 5.03 -8.69
C GLU A 189 4.52 4.80 -7.57
N LYS A 190 4.96 4.89 -6.34
CA LYS A 190 4.02 4.92 -5.21
C LYS A 190 3.08 6.10 -5.37
N THR A 191 1.83 5.89 -5.02
CA THR A 191 0.84 6.98 -5.06
C THR A 191 1.26 8.08 -4.10
N THR A 192 1.24 9.32 -4.60
CA THR A 192 1.61 10.50 -3.80
C THR A 192 0.42 11.16 -3.11
N GLY A 193 -0.78 10.71 -3.41
CA GLY A 193 -2.06 11.22 -2.90
C GLY A 193 -3.19 10.91 -3.87
N ARG A 194 -4.34 11.48 -3.59
CA ARG A 194 -5.54 11.37 -4.43
C ARG A 194 -6.00 12.73 -4.90
N THR A 195 -6.59 12.80 -6.07
CA THR A 195 -7.15 14.05 -6.61
C THR A 195 -8.36 14.55 -5.81
N ASP A 196 -9.05 13.65 -5.09
CA ASP A 196 -10.20 13.95 -4.23
C ASP A 196 -9.85 14.20 -2.75
N ASP A 197 -8.65 13.82 -2.29
CA ASP A 197 -8.16 14.09 -0.92
C ASP A 197 -7.33 15.38 -0.81
N MET A 198 -7.07 16.04 -1.93
CA MET A 198 -6.30 17.27 -1.96
C MET A 198 -7.05 18.39 -1.24
N LEU A 199 -6.45 18.91 -0.19
CA LEU A 199 -6.93 20.09 0.51
C LEU A 199 -6.39 21.35 -0.14
N LYS A 200 -7.23 22.37 -0.30
CA LYS A 200 -6.82 23.68 -0.80
C LYS A 200 -6.79 24.68 0.35
N ILE A 201 -5.63 24.82 0.99
CA ILE A 201 -5.46 25.66 2.17
C ILE A 201 -4.82 26.98 1.76
N ARG A 202 -5.56 28.09 1.85
CA ARG A 202 -5.11 29.44 1.47
C ARG A 202 -4.47 29.52 0.08
N GLY A 203 -5.05 28.75 -0.89
CA GLY A 203 -4.56 28.72 -2.27
C GLY A 203 -3.40 27.73 -2.52
N VAL A 204 -2.91 27.05 -1.50
CA VAL A 204 -1.89 26.01 -1.61
C VAL A 204 -2.56 24.64 -1.63
N ASN A 205 -2.12 23.78 -2.55
CA ASN A 205 -2.54 22.38 -2.59
C ASN A 205 -1.76 21.59 -1.52
N VAL A 206 -2.48 20.99 -0.58
CA VAL A 206 -1.93 20.21 0.52
C VAL A 206 -2.45 18.80 0.43
N PHE A 207 -1.56 17.82 0.42
CA PHE A 207 -1.91 16.41 0.46
C PHE A 207 -1.68 15.85 1.86
N PRO A 208 -2.66 15.16 2.46
CA PRO A 208 -2.49 14.54 3.78
C PRO A 208 -1.23 13.71 3.93
N SER A 209 -0.85 12.96 2.88
CA SER A 209 0.38 12.14 2.86
C SER A 209 1.67 12.93 3.04
N GLN A 210 1.72 14.20 2.61
CA GLN A 210 2.88 15.06 2.82
C GLN A 210 3.01 15.47 4.29
N ILE A 211 1.89 15.75 4.94
CA ILE A 211 1.86 16.06 6.38
C ILE A 211 2.24 14.83 7.19
N GLU A 212 1.70 13.67 6.83
CA GLU A 212 2.01 12.39 7.48
C GLU A 212 3.50 12.09 7.48
N SER A 213 4.15 12.22 6.33
CA SER A 213 5.59 11.95 6.19
C SER A 213 6.43 12.83 7.14
N VAL A 214 6.02 14.08 7.36
CA VAL A 214 6.69 14.98 8.32
C VAL A 214 6.40 14.55 9.76
N LEU A 215 5.13 14.27 10.09
CA LEU A 215 4.75 13.92 11.47
C LEU A 215 5.42 12.62 11.94
N ILE A 216 5.48 11.59 11.09
CA ILE A 216 6.11 10.30 11.43
C ILE A 216 7.64 10.46 11.61
N SER A 217 8.27 11.44 10.98
CA SER A 217 9.70 11.70 11.14
C SER A 217 10.07 12.37 12.46
N LEU A 218 9.09 12.90 13.20
CA LEU A 218 9.33 13.60 14.45
C LEU A 218 9.35 12.62 15.63
N GLU A 219 10.38 12.73 16.46
CA GLU A 219 10.45 12.00 17.72
C GLU A 219 9.33 12.47 18.65
N ASN A 220 8.69 11.56 19.35
CA ASN A 220 7.60 11.81 20.31
C ASN A 220 6.21 12.14 19.71
N ILE A 221 6.00 11.96 18.41
CA ILE A 221 4.67 12.00 17.79
C ILE A 221 4.27 10.61 17.39
N GLY A 222 3.06 10.19 17.83
CA GLY A 222 2.49 8.90 17.42
C GLY A 222 2.03 8.92 15.96
N PRO A 223 1.87 7.73 15.33
CA PRO A 223 1.50 7.62 13.92
C PRO A 223 0.03 7.98 13.65
N HIS A 224 -0.76 8.17 14.69
CA HIS A 224 -2.18 8.52 14.56
C HIS A 224 -2.36 10.03 14.70
N TYR A 225 -2.90 10.65 13.67
CA TYR A 225 -3.15 12.09 13.63
C TYR A 225 -4.51 12.38 12.99
N GLN A 226 -4.99 13.60 13.17
CA GLN A 226 -6.21 14.09 12.54
C GLN A 226 -5.94 15.48 11.97
N LEU A 227 -6.27 15.70 10.71
CA LEU A 227 -6.26 17.02 10.09
C LEU A 227 -7.61 17.68 10.29
N ILE A 228 -7.64 18.83 10.97
CA ILE A 228 -8.86 19.57 11.22
C ILE A 228 -8.87 20.81 10.34
N VAL A 229 -9.60 20.75 9.23
CA VAL A 229 -9.80 21.90 8.34
C VAL A 229 -10.93 22.77 8.89
N ARG A 230 -10.66 24.05 9.08
CA ARG A 230 -11.65 25.05 9.52
C ARG A 230 -11.76 26.13 8.46
N ARG A 231 -12.96 26.70 8.32
CA ARG A 231 -13.15 27.88 7.49
C ARG A 231 -13.11 29.14 8.35
N GLU A 232 -12.18 30.02 8.03
CA GLU A 232 -12.07 31.35 8.65
C GLU A 232 -12.34 32.42 7.58
N GLY A 233 -13.56 32.99 7.63
CA GLY A 233 -14.02 33.90 6.57
C GLY A 233 -14.18 33.20 5.23
N TYR A 234 -13.36 33.55 4.26
CA TYR A 234 -13.39 32.99 2.90
C TYR A 234 -12.28 31.95 2.62
N MET A 235 -11.44 31.66 3.62
CA MET A 235 -10.28 30.77 3.46
C MET A 235 -10.36 29.58 4.40
N ASP A 236 -9.89 28.44 3.91
CA ASP A 236 -9.70 27.27 4.73
C ASP A 236 -8.33 27.33 5.44
N THR A 237 -8.30 26.95 6.73
CA THR A 237 -7.11 26.83 7.58
C THR A 237 -7.00 25.41 8.09
N LEU A 238 -5.76 24.97 8.34
CA LEU A 238 -5.42 23.66 8.89
C LEU A 238 -4.90 23.80 10.29
#